data_31fdda1f458b69c02c2146fc8841cd1c
#
_entry.id   31fdda1f458b69c02c2146fc8841cd1c
#
_cell.length_a   1.000
_cell.length_b   1.000
_cell.length_c   1.000
_cell.angle_alpha   90.00
_cell.angle_beta   90.00
_cell.angle_gamma   90.00
#
_symmetry.space_group_name_H-M   'P 1'
#
loop_
_entity.id
_entity.type
_entity.pdbx_description
1 polymer ?
#
loop_
_entity_poly.entity_id
_entity_poly.type
_entity_poly.pdbx_seq_one_letter_code
_entity_poly.pdbx_strand_id
1 'polypeptide(L)'
;MPALPTPALPTPALPTPAFPAPALHPVDPEKATGETASLFTATHRALGVIPQLARVMANNPTVLRGYVDVVTALSTRGTLSADVRERIALLVAQENRSDYCLSVHTFRGTKVAGLTTAEATRARRGEAGDPWAAAVLDLAAAVVRDHGVVSDERLDAARHAGLSDGHVVEIIAHVALGVFTHHLATAARIDIDWPLVRHTDWENGTA
;
A
#
# COMPACT_ATOMS: atom_id res chain seq x y z
N MET A 1 -3.47 -61.11 6.10
CA MET A 1 -3.27 -60.05 7.11
C MET A 1 -3.12 -58.73 6.37
N PRO A 2 -4.00 -57.72 6.61
CA PRO A 2 -3.84 -56.43 5.96
C PRO A 2 -2.72 -55.66 6.64
N ALA A 3 -1.88 -54.99 5.83
CA ALA A 3 -0.78 -54.13 6.29
C ALA A 3 -1.30 -52.93 7.05
N LEU A 4 -0.68 -52.62 8.18
CA LEU A 4 -0.97 -51.41 8.98
C LEU A 4 -0.57 -50.13 8.20
N PRO A 5 -1.35 -49.03 8.27
CA PRO A 5 -0.97 -47.81 7.62
C PRO A 5 0.24 -47.18 8.31
N THR A 6 1.23 -46.82 7.50
CA THR A 6 2.41 -46.08 7.94
C THR A 6 1.98 -44.70 8.48
N PRO A 7 2.39 -44.30 9.70
CA PRO A 7 2.06 -42.96 10.19
C PRO A 7 2.77 -41.93 9.33
N ALA A 8 2.00 -40.91 8.89
CA ALA A 8 2.55 -39.73 8.19
C ALA A 8 3.50 -38.98 9.12
N LEU A 9 4.72 -38.74 8.65
CA LEU A 9 5.68 -37.91 9.35
C LEU A 9 5.11 -36.49 9.48
N PRO A 10 5.23 -35.83 10.64
CA PRO A 10 4.81 -34.45 10.78
C PRO A 10 5.63 -33.56 9.84
N THR A 11 4.94 -32.81 8.99
CA THR A 11 5.57 -31.78 8.16
C THR A 11 6.27 -30.79 9.08
N PRO A 12 7.60 -30.57 8.95
CA PRO A 12 8.26 -29.55 9.76
C PRO A 12 7.63 -28.19 9.46
N ALA A 13 7.12 -27.52 10.48
CA ALA A 13 6.67 -26.16 10.36
C ALA A 13 7.86 -25.31 9.90
N LEU A 14 7.72 -24.64 8.75
CA LEU A 14 8.72 -23.68 8.29
C LEU A 14 8.92 -22.65 9.40
N PRO A 15 10.17 -22.31 9.77
CA PRO A 15 10.39 -21.29 10.79
C PRO A 15 9.76 -19.99 10.32
N THR A 16 8.80 -19.48 11.10
CA THR A 16 8.26 -18.13 10.89
C THR A 16 9.43 -17.17 10.94
N PRO A 17 9.70 -16.35 9.92
CA PRO A 17 10.78 -15.39 9.99
C PRO A 17 10.52 -14.48 11.18
N ALA A 18 11.46 -14.46 12.13
CA ALA A 18 11.38 -13.60 13.30
C ALA A 18 11.60 -12.15 12.84
N PHE A 19 10.52 -11.41 12.60
CA PHE A 19 10.59 -9.96 12.46
C PHE A 19 11.05 -9.38 13.79
N PRO A 20 11.93 -8.36 13.79
CA PRO A 20 12.29 -7.68 15.04
C PRO A 20 11.02 -7.08 15.67
N ALA A 21 10.94 -7.11 17.01
CA ALA A 21 9.80 -6.58 17.73
C ALA A 21 9.43 -5.14 17.29
N PRO A 22 8.14 -4.77 17.32
CA PRO A 22 7.70 -3.41 17.00
C PRO A 22 8.50 -2.36 17.77
N ALA A 23 8.93 -1.29 17.08
CA ALA A 23 9.69 -0.20 17.70
C ALA A 23 8.77 0.83 18.36
N LEU A 24 7.54 0.97 17.86
CA LEU A 24 6.50 1.82 18.43
C LEU A 24 5.29 0.97 18.77
N HIS A 25 4.71 1.21 19.95
CA HIS A 25 3.53 0.47 20.39
C HIS A 25 2.25 1.04 19.77
N PRO A 26 1.40 0.19 19.17
CA PRO A 26 0.11 0.63 18.65
C PRO A 26 -0.84 1.00 19.80
N VAL A 27 -1.59 2.09 19.62
CA VAL A 27 -2.68 2.46 20.53
C VAL A 27 -3.83 1.47 20.38
N ASP A 28 -4.36 0.99 21.49
CA ASP A 28 -5.50 0.08 21.52
C ASP A 28 -6.80 0.87 21.22
N PRO A 29 -7.53 0.57 20.13
CA PRO A 29 -8.76 1.28 19.79
C PRO A 29 -9.86 1.13 20.87
N GLU A 30 -9.89 0.00 21.59
CA GLU A 30 -10.90 -0.24 22.63
C GLU A 30 -10.67 0.60 23.88
N LYS A 31 -9.43 1.05 24.10
CA LYS A 31 -9.05 1.91 25.23
C LYS A 31 -8.92 3.37 24.86
N ALA A 32 -9.04 3.70 23.57
CA ALA A 32 -8.93 5.07 23.11
C ALA A 32 -10.12 5.92 23.57
N THR A 33 -9.85 7.16 23.96
CA THR A 33 -10.87 8.13 24.42
C THR A 33 -10.71 9.46 23.68
N GLY A 34 -11.73 10.31 23.77
CA GLY A 34 -11.68 11.67 23.23
C GLY A 34 -11.42 11.71 21.74
N GLU A 35 -10.46 12.55 21.33
CA GLU A 35 -10.09 12.77 19.93
C GLU A 35 -9.60 11.50 19.25
N THR A 36 -8.78 10.71 19.92
CA THR A 36 -8.22 9.47 19.37
C THR A 36 -9.30 8.45 19.02
N ALA A 37 -10.31 8.28 19.88
CA ALA A 37 -11.46 7.41 19.60
C ALA A 37 -12.26 7.88 18.39
N SER A 38 -12.46 9.20 18.27
CA SER A 38 -13.13 9.81 17.11
C SER A 38 -12.35 9.59 15.82
N LEU A 39 -11.02 9.69 15.87
CA LEU A 39 -10.14 9.45 14.73
C LEU A 39 -10.12 7.97 14.32
N PHE A 40 -10.17 7.03 15.25
CA PHE A 40 -10.33 5.62 14.92
C PHE A 40 -11.66 5.33 14.23
N THR A 41 -12.75 5.97 14.68
CA THR A 41 -14.05 5.88 14.00
C THR A 41 -13.97 6.43 12.57
N ALA A 42 -13.30 7.57 12.37
CA ALA A 42 -13.08 8.14 11.04
C ALA A 42 -12.20 7.25 10.16
N THR A 43 -11.13 6.67 10.74
CA THR A 43 -10.26 5.71 10.05
C THR A 43 -11.05 4.49 9.58
N HIS A 44 -11.85 3.89 10.44
CA HIS A 44 -12.69 2.75 10.08
C HIS A 44 -13.68 3.10 8.95
N ARG A 45 -14.27 4.28 9.00
CA ARG A 45 -15.16 4.76 7.93
C ARG A 45 -14.44 4.92 6.58
N ALA A 46 -13.21 5.45 6.60
CA ALA A 46 -12.42 5.70 5.40
C ALA A 46 -11.81 4.43 4.79
N LEU A 47 -11.36 3.49 5.63
CA LEU A 47 -10.57 2.32 5.20
C LEU A 47 -11.30 0.99 5.34
N GLY A 48 -12.43 0.93 6.06
CA GLY A 48 -13.15 -0.29 6.41
C GLY A 48 -12.55 -1.07 7.60
N VAL A 49 -11.36 -0.71 8.04
CA VAL A 49 -10.63 -1.31 9.18
C VAL A 49 -9.83 -0.23 9.91
N ILE A 50 -9.32 -0.56 11.10
CA ILE A 50 -8.31 0.25 11.81
C ILE A 50 -6.98 -0.51 11.75
N PRO A 51 -6.13 -0.26 10.74
CA PRO A 51 -4.89 -0.99 10.55
C PRO A 51 -3.85 -0.64 11.62
N GLN A 52 -2.86 -1.51 11.82
CA GLN A 52 -1.74 -1.28 12.74
C GLN A 52 -1.03 0.05 12.46
N LEU A 53 -0.91 0.43 11.19
CA LEU A 53 -0.37 1.74 10.79
C LEU A 53 -1.12 2.89 11.46
N ALA A 54 -2.45 2.89 11.42
CA ALA A 54 -3.27 3.92 12.05
C ALA A 54 -3.20 3.88 13.58
N ARG A 55 -3.10 2.69 14.15
CA ARG A 55 -2.91 2.51 15.61
C ARG A 55 -1.59 3.08 16.08
N VAL A 56 -0.51 2.92 15.29
CA VAL A 56 0.79 3.53 15.59
C VAL A 56 0.75 5.05 15.37
N MET A 57 0.11 5.54 14.30
CA MET A 57 -0.10 6.98 14.08
C MET A 57 -0.83 7.65 15.24
N ALA A 58 -1.76 6.93 15.90
CA ALA A 58 -2.56 7.44 17.00
C ALA A 58 -1.74 7.85 18.24
N ASN A 59 -0.46 7.47 18.33
CA ASN A 59 0.47 8.04 19.33
C ASN A 59 0.62 9.57 19.16
N ASN A 60 0.32 10.08 17.96
CA ASN A 60 0.16 11.52 17.72
C ASN A 60 -1.17 11.76 16.96
N PRO A 61 -2.24 12.15 17.66
CA PRO A 61 -3.55 12.36 17.05
C PRO A 61 -3.54 13.34 15.87
N THR A 62 -2.67 14.35 15.89
CA THR A 62 -2.54 15.32 14.78
C THR A 62 -2.06 14.65 13.50
N VAL A 63 -1.10 13.72 13.61
CA VAL A 63 -0.59 12.95 12.46
C VAL A 63 -1.67 12.01 11.91
N LEU A 64 -2.38 11.30 12.80
CA LEU A 64 -3.49 10.43 12.39
C LEU A 64 -4.60 11.23 11.70
N ARG A 65 -4.95 12.41 12.23
CA ARG A 65 -5.93 13.30 11.61
C ARG A 65 -5.51 13.69 10.19
N GLY A 66 -4.29 14.21 10.00
CA GLY A 66 -3.79 14.60 8.68
C GLY A 66 -3.81 13.44 7.68
N TYR A 67 -3.42 12.24 8.13
CA TYR A 67 -3.49 11.03 7.30
C TYR A 67 -4.93 10.70 6.88
N VAL A 68 -5.86 10.65 7.84
CA VAL A 68 -7.27 10.32 7.57
C VAL A 68 -7.92 11.35 6.65
N ASP A 69 -7.63 12.64 6.87
CA ASP A 69 -8.18 13.74 6.05
C ASP A 69 -7.69 13.63 4.60
N VAL A 70 -6.39 13.41 4.37
CA VAL A 70 -5.82 13.24 3.02
C VAL A 70 -6.39 11.99 2.35
N VAL A 71 -6.40 10.84 3.02
CA VAL A 71 -6.95 9.59 2.46
C VAL A 71 -8.43 9.76 2.11
N THR A 72 -9.21 10.39 2.99
CA THR A 72 -10.64 10.64 2.76
C THR A 72 -10.83 11.57 1.56
N ALA A 73 -10.09 12.68 1.48
CA ALA A 73 -10.18 13.63 0.38
C ALA A 73 -9.85 12.96 -0.97
N LEU A 74 -8.73 12.26 -1.07
CA LEU A 74 -8.30 11.58 -2.29
C LEU A 74 -9.25 10.44 -2.70
N SER A 75 -9.83 9.70 -1.73
CA SER A 75 -10.74 8.61 -2.04
C SER A 75 -12.15 9.05 -2.43
N THR A 76 -12.63 10.18 -1.93
CA THR A 76 -14.03 10.63 -2.12
C THR A 76 -14.18 11.78 -3.11
N ARG A 77 -13.13 12.56 -3.35
CA ARG A 77 -13.12 13.76 -4.20
C ARG A 77 -12.04 13.73 -5.27
N GLY A 78 -11.11 12.76 -5.21
CA GLY A 78 -10.10 12.56 -6.22
C GLY A 78 -10.71 12.14 -7.56
N THR A 79 -9.97 12.33 -8.63
CA THR A 79 -10.38 12.00 -10.01
C THR A 79 -9.90 10.62 -10.46
N LEU A 80 -8.89 10.08 -9.78
CA LEU A 80 -8.36 8.75 -10.08
C LEU A 80 -9.29 7.65 -9.55
N SER A 81 -9.60 6.66 -10.38
CA SER A 81 -10.39 5.50 -9.98
C SER A 81 -9.70 4.64 -8.90
N ALA A 82 -10.46 3.83 -8.18
CA ALA A 82 -9.92 3.03 -7.08
C ALA A 82 -8.81 2.08 -7.53
N ASP A 83 -8.95 1.45 -8.69
CA ASP A 83 -7.96 0.54 -9.25
C ASP A 83 -6.66 1.27 -9.63
N VAL A 84 -6.74 2.47 -10.20
CA VAL A 84 -5.57 3.29 -10.54
C VAL A 84 -4.84 3.73 -9.26
N ARG A 85 -5.55 4.14 -8.22
CA ARG A 85 -4.93 4.48 -6.93
C ARG A 85 -4.19 3.30 -6.30
N GLU A 86 -4.77 2.10 -6.35
CA GLU A 86 -4.09 0.90 -5.83
C GLU A 86 -2.89 0.50 -6.71
N ARG A 87 -2.94 0.73 -8.05
CA ARG A 87 -1.78 0.54 -8.94
C ARG A 87 -0.62 1.48 -8.57
N ILE A 88 -0.88 2.76 -8.34
CA ILE A 88 0.14 3.72 -7.87
C ILE A 88 0.72 3.25 -6.54
N ALA A 89 -0.13 2.86 -5.59
CA ALA A 89 0.30 2.42 -4.28
C ALA A 89 1.18 1.16 -4.33
N LEU A 90 0.85 0.20 -5.22
CA LEU A 90 1.66 -1.01 -5.45
C LEU A 90 3.02 -0.69 -6.04
N LEU A 91 3.08 0.21 -7.03
CA LEU A 91 4.33 0.70 -7.60
C LEU A 91 5.21 1.36 -6.53
N VAL A 92 4.66 2.32 -5.80
CA VAL A 92 5.39 3.06 -4.76
C VAL A 92 5.86 2.12 -3.65
N ALA A 93 5.03 1.14 -3.25
CA ALA A 93 5.40 0.15 -2.27
C ALA A 93 6.56 -0.74 -2.73
N GLN A 94 6.59 -1.11 -4.03
CA GLN A 94 7.68 -1.89 -4.63
C GLN A 94 8.97 -1.08 -4.68
N GLU A 95 8.93 0.16 -5.16
CA GLU A 95 10.09 1.05 -5.26
C GLU A 95 10.72 1.30 -3.87
N ASN A 96 9.87 1.45 -2.86
CA ASN A 96 10.31 1.64 -1.47
C ASN A 96 10.64 0.32 -0.75
N ARG A 97 10.48 -0.85 -1.37
CA ARG A 97 10.71 -2.18 -0.77
C ARG A 97 9.89 -2.40 0.51
N SER A 98 8.64 -1.98 0.51
CA SER A 98 7.75 -2.03 1.68
C SER A 98 6.85 -3.25 1.66
N ASP A 99 7.23 -4.32 2.36
CA ASP A 99 6.39 -5.52 2.48
C ASP A 99 5.04 -5.21 3.14
N TYR A 100 4.99 -4.28 4.10
CA TYR A 100 3.74 -3.82 4.70
C TYR A 100 2.80 -3.21 3.66
N CYS A 101 3.29 -2.20 2.91
CA CYS A 101 2.48 -1.51 1.90
C CYS A 101 2.11 -2.46 0.74
N LEU A 102 3.02 -3.34 0.30
CA LEU A 102 2.71 -4.35 -0.70
C LEU A 102 1.58 -5.27 -0.25
N SER A 103 1.63 -5.75 0.99
CA SER A 103 0.61 -6.65 1.53
C SER A 103 -0.77 -5.99 1.57
N VAL A 104 -0.87 -4.76 2.10
CA VAL A 104 -2.15 -4.05 2.16
C VAL A 104 -2.69 -3.70 0.78
N HIS A 105 -1.84 -3.18 -0.13
CA HIS A 105 -2.30 -2.73 -1.44
C HIS A 105 -2.55 -3.88 -2.41
N THR A 106 -1.87 -5.02 -2.27
CA THR A 106 -2.25 -6.24 -2.99
C THR A 106 -3.62 -6.74 -2.55
N PHE A 107 -3.89 -6.78 -1.24
CA PHE A 107 -5.20 -7.16 -0.72
C PHE A 107 -6.30 -6.18 -1.19
N ARG A 108 -6.10 -4.88 -1.01
CA ARG A 108 -7.08 -3.87 -1.40
C ARG A 108 -7.29 -3.85 -2.92
N GLY A 109 -6.24 -3.90 -3.70
CA GLY A 109 -6.30 -3.94 -5.15
C GLY A 109 -7.13 -5.11 -5.65
N THR A 110 -6.87 -6.32 -5.14
CA THR A 110 -7.54 -7.54 -5.62
C THR A 110 -8.92 -7.78 -5.00
N LYS A 111 -9.17 -7.37 -3.75
CA LYS A 111 -10.43 -7.67 -3.05
C LYS A 111 -11.42 -6.51 -3.04
N VAL A 112 -10.95 -5.27 -3.25
CA VAL A 112 -11.79 -4.06 -3.15
C VAL A 112 -11.82 -3.30 -4.47
N ALA A 113 -10.67 -3.09 -5.12
CA ALA A 113 -10.57 -2.28 -6.34
C ALA A 113 -10.75 -3.08 -7.65
N GLY A 114 -10.91 -4.39 -7.58
CA GLY A 114 -11.24 -5.24 -8.74
C GLY A 114 -10.04 -5.61 -9.62
N LEU A 115 -8.79 -5.39 -9.17
CA LEU A 115 -7.61 -5.85 -9.89
C LEU A 115 -7.51 -7.38 -9.85
N THR A 116 -7.12 -7.96 -10.97
CA THR A 116 -6.63 -9.34 -10.97
C THR A 116 -5.23 -9.41 -10.32
N THR A 117 -4.82 -10.58 -9.86
CA THR A 117 -3.45 -10.79 -9.34
C THR A 117 -2.40 -10.41 -10.38
N ALA A 118 -2.62 -10.75 -11.65
CA ALA A 118 -1.71 -10.41 -12.75
C ALA A 118 -1.58 -8.89 -12.95
N GLU A 119 -2.68 -8.12 -12.81
CA GLU A 119 -2.65 -6.65 -12.90
C GLU A 119 -1.94 -6.04 -11.69
N ALA A 120 -2.17 -6.55 -10.48
CA ALA A 120 -1.46 -6.10 -9.30
C ALA A 120 0.05 -6.35 -9.43
N THR A 121 0.46 -7.50 -9.95
CA THR A 121 1.87 -7.83 -10.22
C THR A 121 2.48 -6.91 -11.28
N ARG A 122 1.76 -6.61 -12.38
CA ARG A 122 2.22 -5.66 -13.40
C ARG A 122 2.35 -4.25 -12.85
N ALA A 123 1.39 -3.80 -12.04
CA ALA A 123 1.42 -2.48 -11.42
C ALA A 123 2.68 -2.28 -10.55
N ARG A 124 3.16 -3.30 -9.84
CA ARG A 124 4.45 -3.27 -9.11
C ARG A 124 5.64 -2.95 -10.02
N ARG A 125 5.55 -3.27 -11.31
CA ARG A 125 6.59 -2.99 -12.33
C ARG A 125 6.40 -1.63 -13.02
N GLY A 126 5.33 -0.91 -12.69
CA GLY A 126 4.96 0.31 -13.41
C GLY A 126 4.25 0.02 -14.73
N GLU A 127 3.64 -1.16 -14.88
CA GLU A 127 3.00 -1.59 -16.11
C GLU A 127 1.49 -1.67 -15.95
N ALA A 128 0.76 -1.26 -16.99
CA ALA A 128 -0.69 -1.47 -17.10
C ALA A 128 -1.06 -1.85 -18.54
N GLY A 129 -2.20 -2.54 -18.69
CA GLY A 129 -2.73 -2.88 -20.04
C GLY A 129 -3.45 -1.71 -20.70
N ASP A 130 -4.02 -0.81 -19.90
CA ASP A 130 -4.66 0.41 -20.37
C ASP A 130 -3.60 1.51 -20.57
N PRO A 131 -3.57 2.19 -21.75
CA PRO A 131 -2.56 3.22 -22.05
C PRO A 131 -2.59 4.41 -21.10
N TRP A 132 -3.77 4.84 -20.64
CA TRP A 132 -3.91 5.95 -19.70
C TRP A 132 -3.35 5.57 -18.33
N ALA A 133 -3.70 4.39 -17.82
CA ALA A 133 -3.16 3.87 -16.57
C ALA A 133 -1.64 3.64 -16.65
N ALA A 134 -1.11 3.23 -17.81
CA ALA A 134 0.33 3.11 -18.04
C ALA A 134 1.04 4.47 -17.92
N ALA A 135 0.46 5.54 -18.50
CA ALA A 135 1.01 6.89 -18.38
C ALA A 135 0.97 7.42 -16.93
N VAL A 136 -0.09 7.09 -16.18
CA VAL A 136 -0.17 7.39 -14.73
C VAL A 136 0.97 6.72 -13.98
N LEU A 137 1.23 5.43 -14.25
CA LEU A 137 2.28 4.68 -13.59
C LEU A 137 3.69 5.14 -14.01
N ASP A 138 3.91 5.53 -15.27
CA ASP A 138 5.19 6.09 -15.70
C ASP A 138 5.50 7.39 -14.97
N LEU A 139 4.51 8.29 -14.84
CA LEU A 139 4.67 9.53 -14.08
C LEU A 139 4.91 9.25 -12.59
N ALA A 140 4.14 8.35 -11.98
CA ALA A 140 4.32 7.97 -10.57
C ALA A 140 5.71 7.37 -10.32
N ALA A 141 6.21 6.53 -11.26
CA ALA A 141 7.54 5.94 -11.20
C ALA A 141 8.63 7.02 -11.23
N ALA A 142 8.51 8.00 -12.13
CA ALA A 142 9.45 9.13 -12.20
C ALA A 142 9.44 9.91 -10.88
N VAL A 143 8.25 10.25 -10.35
CA VAL A 143 8.14 11.01 -9.10
C VAL A 143 8.79 10.27 -7.92
N VAL A 144 8.58 8.96 -7.78
CA VAL A 144 9.14 8.22 -6.64
C VAL A 144 10.63 7.95 -6.79
N ARG A 145 11.11 7.60 -7.99
CA ARG A 145 12.51 7.25 -8.25
C ARG A 145 13.43 8.45 -8.21
N ASP A 146 12.97 9.57 -8.77
CA ASP A 146 13.76 10.78 -8.95
C ASP A 146 13.41 11.86 -7.90
N HIS A 147 12.78 11.46 -6.79
CA HIS A 147 12.46 12.33 -5.64
C HIS A 147 11.68 13.60 -6.03
N GLY A 148 10.76 13.46 -6.98
CA GLY A 148 9.91 14.56 -7.47
C GLY A 148 10.51 15.32 -8.67
N VAL A 149 11.72 15.01 -9.11
CA VAL A 149 12.29 15.60 -10.33
C VAL A 149 11.68 14.90 -11.54
N VAL A 150 10.83 15.61 -12.29
CA VAL A 150 10.19 15.11 -13.51
C VAL A 150 10.61 16.01 -14.68
N SER A 151 11.09 15.42 -15.77
CA SER A 151 11.49 16.20 -16.95
C SER A 151 10.27 16.74 -17.71
N ASP A 152 10.48 17.83 -18.47
CA ASP A 152 9.44 18.42 -19.30
C ASP A 152 8.90 17.42 -20.32
N GLU A 153 9.77 16.57 -20.91
CA GLU A 153 9.36 15.54 -21.86
C GLU A 153 8.40 14.51 -21.25
N ARG A 154 8.60 14.14 -19.96
CA ARG A 154 7.68 13.24 -19.26
C ARG A 154 6.36 13.90 -18.94
N LEU A 155 6.37 15.16 -18.52
CA LEU A 155 5.14 15.92 -18.29
C LEU A 155 4.35 16.08 -19.59
N ASP A 156 5.02 16.35 -20.70
CA ASP A 156 4.39 16.48 -22.01
C ASP A 156 3.85 15.12 -22.50
N ALA A 157 4.58 14.03 -22.32
CA ALA A 157 4.09 12.68 -22.61
C ALA A 157 2.84 12.34 -21.78
N ALA A 158 2.81 12.67 -20.50
CA ALA A 158 1.64 12.50 -19.64
C ALA A 158 0.43 13.30 -20.16
N ARG A 159 0.64 14.57 -20.54
CA ARG A 159 -0.43 15.40 -21.16
C ARG A 159 -0.93 14.84 -22.48
N HIS A 160 -0.05 14.36 -23.35
CA HIS A 160 -0.42 13.72 -24.62
C HIS A 160 -1.23 12.42 -24.38
N ALA A 161 -0.98 11.71 -23.28
CA ALA A 161 -1.77 10.56 -22.87
C ALA A 161 -3.13 10.94 -22.23
N GLY A 162 -3.41 12.24 -22.09
CA GLY A 162 -4.68 12.76 -21.58
C GLY A 162 -4.68 13.07 -20.07
N LEU A 163 -3.52 13.10 -19.41
CA LEU A 163 -3.44 13.53 -18.02
C LEU A 163 -3.52 15.06 -17.96
N SER A 164 -4.44 15.57 -17.15
CA SER A 164 -4.50 17.00 -16.80
C SER A 164 -3.48 17.35 -15.71
N ASP A 165 -3.18 18.64 -15.54
CA ASP A 165 -2.36 19.10 -14.41
C ASP A 165 -2.98 18.70 -13.06
N GLY A 166 -4.31 18.60 -12.97
CA GLY A 166 -5.00 18.07 -11.80
C GLY A 166 -4.66 16.61 -11.53
N HIS A 167 -4.61 15.76 -12.57
CA HIS A 167 -4.16 14.37 -12.44
C HIS A 167 -2.70 14.30 -12.00
N VAL A 168 -1.82 15.14 -12.53
CA VAL A 168 -0.40 15.20 -12.13
C VAL A 168 -0.27 15.50 -10.63
N VAL A 169 -0.97 16.51 -10.13
CA VAL A 169 -0.96 16.86 -8.70
C VAL A 169 -1.51 15.74 -7.82
N GLU A 170 -2.60 15.09 -8.26
CA GLU A 170 -3.20 13.96 -7.52
C GLU A 170 -2.26 12.75 -7.48
N ILE A 171 -1.57 12.42 -8.58
CA ILE A 171 -0.56 11.36 -8.63
C ILE A 171 0.59 11.65 -7.66
N ILE A 172 1.11 12.87 -7.65
CA ILE A 172 2.16 13.29 -6.71
C ILE A 172 1.70 13.13 -5.26
N ALA A 173 0.45 13.51 -4.95
CA ALA A 173 -0.12 13.34 -3.61
C ALA A 173 -0.19 11.87 -3.20
N HIS A 174 -0.60 10.96 -4.10
CA HIS A 174 -0.61 9.51 -3.84
C HIS A 174 0.80 8.95 -3.63
N VAL A 175 1.78 9.37 -4.43
CA VAL A 175 3.19 8.97 -4.25
C VAL A 175 3.71 9.44 -2.89
N ALA A 176 3.50 10.70 -2.54
CA ALA A 176 3.94 11.27 -1.26
C ALA A 176 3.30 10.55 -0.06
N LEU A 177 2.00 10.24 -0.15
CA LEU A 177 1.29 9.47 0.87
C LEU A 177 1.87 8.06 1.02
N GLY A 178 2.18 7.39 -0.10
CA GLY A 178 2.83 6.07 -0.10
C GLY A 178 4.20 6.08 0.55
N VAL A 179 5.04 7.09 0.25
CA VAL A 179 6.36 7.26 0.87
C VAL A 179 6.22 7.53 2.38
N PHE A 180 5.30 8.38 2.80
CA PHE A 180 5.03 8.66 4.21
C PHE A 180 4.64 7.38 4.98
N THR A 181 3.68 6.61 4.46
CA THR A 181 3.22 5.38 5.11
C THR A 181 4.30 4.31 5.15
N HIS A 182 5.12 4.18 4.09
CA HIS A 182 6.28 3.31 4.07
C HIS A 182 7.30 3.66 5.16
N HIS A 183 7.71 4.94 5.24
CA HIS A 183 8.70 5.37 6.24
C HIS A 183 8.21 5.08 7.66
N LEU A 184 6.94 5.35 7.94
CA LEU A 184 6.36 5.05 9.25
C LEU A 184 6.32 3.54 9.52
N ALA A 185 5.85 2.74 8.56
CA ALA A 185 5.75 1.29 8.72
C ALA A 185 7.13 0.67 8.98
N THR A 186 8.15 1.13 8.25
CA THR A 186 9.52 0.63 8.37
C THR A 186 10.18 1.08 9.69
N ALA A 187 10.12 2.39 10.01
CA ALA A 187 10.75 2.94 11.21
C ALA A 187 10.10 2.39 12.50
N ALA A 188 8.77 2.22 12.49
CA ALA A 188 8.03 1.68 13.64
C ALA A 188 8.05 0.15 13.69
N ARG A 189 8.54 -0.54 12.64
CA ARG A 189 8.52 -2.00 12.53
C ARG A 189 7.12 -2.57 12.78
N ILE A 190 6.17 -2.06 11.99
CA ILE A 190 4.74 -2.37 12.16
C ILE A 190 4.47 -3.80 11.72
N ASP A 191 3.71 -4.56 12.52
CA ASP A 191 3.22 -5.87 12.15
C ASP A 191 2.28 -5.81 10.94
N ILE A 192 2.34 -6.80 10.07
CA ILE A 192 1.55 -6.85 8.83
C ILE A 192 0.17 -7.44 9.12
N ASP A 193 -0.89 -6.67 8.85
CA ASP A 193 -2.30 -7.03 9.08
C ASP A 193 -2.91 -7.93 7.99
N TRP A 194 -2.20 -8.11 6.86
CA TRP A 194 -2.71 -8.77 5.64
C TRP A 194 -1.85 -9.96 5.23
N PRO A 195 -2.29 -10.80 4.30
CA PRO A 195 -1.46 -11.84 3.73
C PRO A 195 -0.15 -11.25 3.22
N LEU A 196 0.97 -11.81 3.68
CA LEU A 196 2.29 -11.27 3.41
C LEU A 196 2.63 -11.33 1.92
N VAL A 197 3.03 -10.19 1.37
CA VAL A 197 3.61 -10.03 0.03
C VAL A 197 4.95 -9.34 0.17
N ARG A 198 6.02 -10.00 -0.24
CA ARG A 198 7.37 -9.48 -0.14
C ARG A 198 7.76 -8.69 -1.40
N HIS A 199 8.59 -7.68 -1.23
CA HIS A 199 9.16 -6.97 -2.37
C HIS A 199 10.09 -7.86 -3.22
N THR A 200 10.65 -8.93 -2.65
CA THR A 200 11.51 -9.91 -3.34
C THR A 200 10.75 -11.04 -4.04
N ASP A 201 9.46 -11.23 -3.80
CA ASP A 201 8.70 -12.38 -4.34
C ASP A 201 8.68 -12.42 -5.87
N TRP A 202 8.85 -11.29 -6.51
CA TRP A 202 8.86 -11.20 -7.96
C TRP A 202 10.19 -11.61 -8.62
N GLU A 203 11.30 -11.52 -7.89
CA GLU A 203 12.63 -11.92 -8.38
C GLU A 203 12.74 -13.45 -8.50
N ASN A 204 11.92 -14.18 -7.73
CA ASN A 204 11.93 -15.63 -7.64
C ASN A 204 10.89 -16.33 -8.53
N GLY A 205 10.15 -15.60 -9.39
CA GLY A 205 9.17 -16.20 -10.31
C GLY A 205 7.97 -16.89 -9.63
N THR A 206 7.71 -16.61 -8.36
CA THR A 206 6.65 -17.23 -7.53
C THR A 206 5.44 -16.30 -7.32
N ALA A 207 5.15 -15.40 -8.26
CA ALA A 207 3.97 -14.51 -8.18
C ALA A 207 2.81 -15.07 -9.03
#